data_8bf34d5cd9ebe5778aee88af407254df
#
_entry.id   8bf34d5cd9ebe5778aee88af407254df
#
_cell.length_a   1.000
_cell.length_b   1.000
_cell.length_c   1.000
_cell.angle_alpha   90.00
_cell.angle_beta   90.00
_cell.angle_gamma   90.00
#
_symmetry.space_group_name_H-M   'P 1'
#
loop_
_entity.id
_entity.type
_entity.pdbx_description
1 polymer ?
#
loop_
_entity_poly.entity_id
_entity_poly.type
_entity_poly.pdbx_seq_one_letter_code
_entity_poly.pdbx_strand_id
1 'polypeptide(L)'
;QVLYCRLGEGDRQLIDRFVQKYVSSLYPPKTFKYKGEDITIYPMADGDFLACYLTSDFMALSYQKKLIETVIDDHKTGKSLADDPTFAEAATPKKSPAVATVYAHLEGMMGWTEFDMKLRDDFIYFTGVCHETDTCFTFMNVLRQQESVEGFPGEALPSTAFYFTKQGVTDWASLLSYGDMQETG
;
A
#
# COMPACT_ATOMS: atom_id res chain seq x y z
N GLN A 1 -5.64 5.76 -5.29
CA GLN A 1 -5.76 4.76 -4.23
C GLN A 1 -7.04 3.96 -4.39
N VAL A 2 -6.97 2.64 -4.22
CA VAL A 2 -8.13 1.74 -4.16
C VAL A 2 -8.14 1.04 -2.81
N LEU A 3 -9.30 1.03 -2.16
CA LEU A 3 -9.56 0.25 -0.97
C LEU A 3 -10.26 -1.05 -1.38
N TYR A 4 -9.72 -2.19 -0.97
CA TYR A 4 -10.33 -3.51 -1.15
C TYR A 4 -10.85 -4.05 0.17
N CYS A 5 -12.07 -4.57 0.15
CA CYS A 5 -12.66 -5.29 1.25
C CYS A 5 -13.06 -6.68 0.78
N ARG A 6 -12.54 -7.72 1.41
CA ARG A 6 -13.01 -9.09 1.19
C ARG A 6 -14.42 -9.24 1.77
N LEU A 7 -15.27 -9.95 1.06
CA LEU A 7 -16.65 -10.21 1.47
C LEU A 7 -16.82 -11.65 1.90
N GLY A 8 -17.54 -11.84 3.00
CA GLY A 8 -18.06 -13.13 3.43
C GLY A 8 -19.53 -13.30 3.06
N GLU A 9 -20.07 -14.44 3.39
CA GLU A 9 -21.48 -14.75 3.18
C GLU A 9 -22.36 -13.78 3.99
N GLY A 10 -23.28 -13.09 3.33
CA GLY A 10 -24.18 -12.09 3.95
C GLY A 10 -23.64 -10.66 4.05
N ASP A 11 -22.36 -10.42 3.83
CA ASP A 11 -21.76 -9.08 3.96
C ASP A 11 -22.32 -8.07 2.96
N ARG A 12 -22.73 -8.52 1.78
CA ARG A 12 -23.33 -7.65 0.76
C ARG A 12 -24.50 -6.82 1.29
N GLN A 13 -25.38 -7.45 2.06
CA GLN A 13 -26.53 -6.74 2.65
C GLN A 13 -26.12 -5.74 3.73
N LEU A 14 -25.05 -6.03 4.48
CA LEU A 14 -24.50 -5.12 5.47
C LEU A 14 -23.88 -3.91 4.81
N ILE A 15 -23.15 -4.10 3.70
CA ILE A 15 -22.54 -3.04 2.91
C ILE A 15 -23.61 -2.14 2.30
N ASP A 16 -24.64 -2.72 1.67
CA ASP A 16 -25.74 -1.93 1.11
C ASP A 16 -26.39 -1.03 2.17
N ARG A 17 -26.64 -1.56 3.36
CA ARG A 17 -27.19 -0.77 4.50
C ARG A 17 -26.22 0.30 4.99
N PHE A 18 -24.93 -0.02 5.09
CA PHE A 18 -23.91 0.93 5.52
C PHE A 18 -23.79 2.08 4.52
N VAL A 19 -23.69 1.76 3.24
CA VAL A 19 -23.59 2.75 2.17
C VAL A 19 -24.83 3.62 2.10
N GLN A 20 -26.01 3.03 2.16
CA GLN A 20 -27.28 3.79 2.20
C GLN A 20 -27.33 4.73 3.41
N LYS A 21 -26.85 4.30 4.56
CA LYS A 21 -26.95 5.09 5.80
C LYS A 21 -25.92 6.22 5.88
N TYR A 22 -24.70 5.98 5.43
CA TYR A 22 -23.55 6.88 5.70
C TYR A 22 -23.02 7.60 4.46
N VAL A 23 -23.23 7.06 3.27
CA VAL A 23 -22.64 7.57 2.03
C VAL A 23 -23.69 8.23 1.13
N SER A 24 -24.90 7.67 1.02
CA SER A 24 -25.90 8.12 0.05
C SER A 24 -27.06 8.90 0.66
N SER A 25 -26.90 9.48 1.84
CA SER A 25 -28.01 10.13 2.57
C SER A 25 -28.62 11.35 1.88
N LEU A 26 -27.89 12.01 0.98
CA LEU A 26 -28.35 13.26 0.32
C LEU A 26 -28.58 13.11 -1.19
N TYR A 27 -27.90 12.21 -1.86
CA TYR A 27 -27.99 12.04 -3.31
C TYR A 27 -28.12 10.56 -3.70
N PRO A 28 -29.05 10.22 -4.63
CA PRO A 28 -29.18 8.84 -5.07
C PRO A 28 -27.92 8.38 -5.81
N PRO A 29 -27.47 7.15 -5.58
CA PRO A 29 -26.35 6.59 -6.30
C PRO A 29 -26.67 6.42 -7.79
N LYS A 30 -25.64 6.48 -8.64
CA LYS A 30 -25.76 6.27 -10.09
C LYS A 30 -24.91 5.06 -10.48
N THR A 31 -25.49 4.18 -11.28
CA THR A 31 -24.79 3.00 -11.81
C THR A 31 -24.38 3.22 -13.26
N PHE A 32 -23.14 2.90 -13.57
CA PHE A 32 -22.56 2.93 -14.91
C PHE A 32 -22.10 1.54 -15.29
N LYS A 33 -22.30 1.19 -16.55
CA LYS A 33 -21.78 -0.05 -17.14
C LYS A 33 -20.35 0.15 -17.67
N TYR A 34 -19.43 -0.72 -17.28
CA TYR A 34 -18.10 -0.79 -17.85
C TYR A 34 -17.76 -2.26 -18.17
N LYS A 35 -17.56 -2.57 -19.45
CA LYS A 35 -17.28 -3.94 -19.93
C LYS A 35 -18.24 -5.01 -19.38
N GLY A 36 -19.52 -4.63 -19.21
CA GLY A 36 -20.56 -5.52 -18.68
C GLY A 36 -20.71 -5.54 -17.17
N GLU A 37 -19.77 -4.97 -16.43
CA GLU A 37 -19.82 -4.82 -14.97
C GLU A 37 -20.46 -3.50 -14.52
N ASP A 38 -21.00 -3.49 -13.32
CA ASP A 38 -21.60 -2.31 -12.72
C ASP A 38 -20.60 -1.55 -11.85
N ILE A 39 -20.44 -0.25 -12.13
CA ILE A 39 -19.76 0.69 -11.24
C ILE A 39 -20.83 1.59 -10.61
N THR A 40 -20.96 1.52 -9.31
CA THR A 40 -21.87 2.40 -8.58
C THR A 40 -21.12 3.62 -8.07
N ILE A 41 -21.63 4.81 -8.42
CA ILE A 41 -21.08 6.09 -7.97
C ILE A 41 -21.98 6.63 -6.87
N TYR A 42 -21.42 6.90 -5.72
CA TYR A 42 -22.05 7.53 -4.56
C TYR A 42 -21.59 8.99 -4.49
N PRO A 43 -22.42 9.97 -4.86
CA PRO A 43 -22.08 11.38 -4.72
C PRO A 43 -21.97 11.77 -3.24
N MET A 44 -21.01 12.62 -2.91
CA MET A 44 -20.75 13.14 -1.58
C MET A 44 -21.15 14.63 -1.48
N ALA A 45 -21.35 15.11 -0.25
CA ALA A 45 -21.85 16.48 -0.01
C ALA A 45 -20.86 17.59 -0.42
N ASP A 46 -19.57 17.29 -0.47
CA ASP A 46 -18.48 18.20 -0.86
C ASP A 46 -18.26 18.32 -2.38
N GLY A 47 -19.07 17.61 -3.16
CA GLY A 47 -18.92 17.54 -4.61
C GLY A 47 -18.04 16.41 -5.11
N ASP A 48 -17.41 15.67 -4.21
CA ASP A 48 -16.66 14.44 -4.50
C ASP A 48 -17.62 13.27 -4.74
N PHE A 49 -17.06 12.14 -5.09
CA PHE A 49 -17.80 10.90 -5.24
C PHE A 49 -16.96 9.70 -4.82
N LEU A 50 -17.65 8.63 -4.42
CA LEU A 50 -17.03 7.33 -4.18
C LEU A 50 -17.51 6.36 -5.26
N ALA A 51 -16.57 5.83 -6.06
CA ALA A 51 -16.83 4.78 -7.02
C ALA A 51 -16.66 3.41 -6.36
N CYS A 52 -17.62 2.52 -6.61
CA CYS A 52 -17.68 1.18 -6.02
C CYS A 52 -17.84 0.13 -7.12
N TYR A 53 -17.03 -0.91 -7.06
CA TYR A 53 -17.22 -2.17 -7.79
C TYR A 53 -17.44 -3.29 -6.77
N LEU A 54 -18.56 -3.98 -6.89
CA LEU A 54 -19.02 -4.99 -5.95
C LEU A 54 -19.19 -6.34 -6.65
N THR A 55 -18.43 -7.33 -6.21
CA THR A 55 -18.52 -8.74 -6.67
C THR A 55 -19.15 -9.63 -5.58
N SER A 56 -19.14 -10.96 -5.80
CA SER A 56 -19.45 -11.93 -4.74
C SER A 56 -18.41 -11.98 -3.63
N ASP A 57 -17.13 -11.72 -3.96
CA ASP A 57 -15.98 -12.07 -3.14
C ASP A 57 -15.28 -10.85 -2.54
N PHE A 58 -15.42 -9.71 -3.22
CA PHE A 58 -14.80 -8.46 -2.75
C PHE A 58 -15.57 -7.21 -3.19
N MET A 59 -15.28 -6.12 -2.52
CA MET A 59 -15.66 -4.77 -2.87
C MET A 59 -14.41 -3.93 -3.08
N ALA A 60 -14.36 -3.15 -4.17
CA ALA A 60 -13.33 -2.17 -4.43
C ALA A 60 -13.92 -0.76 -4.42
N LEU A 61 -13.28 0.16 -3.72
CA LEU A 61 -13.70 1.54 -3.55
C LEU A 61 -12.58 2.51 -3.95
N SER A 62 -12.93 3.59 -4.65
CA SER A 62 -11.98 4.67 -4.97
C SER A 62 -12.71 5.99 -5.21
N TYR A 63 -12.03 7.09 -4.91
CA TYR A 63 -12.44 8.44 -5.33
C TYR A 63 -12.16 8.72 -6.83
N GLN A 64 -11.59 7.75 -7.54
CA GLN A 64 -11.31 7.85 -8.97
C GLN A 64 -11.94 6.67 -9.71
N LYS A 65 -12.97 6.98 -10.52
CA LYS A 65 -13.68 5.98 -11.34
C LYS A 65 -12.73 5.19 -12.23
N LYS A 66 -11.70 5.84 -12.80
CA LYS A 66 -10.73 5.19 -13.68
C LYS A 66 -9.95 4.07 -12.99
N LEU A 67 -9.63 4.22 -11.71
CA LEU A 67 -8.98 3.15 -10.94
C LEU A 67 -9.90 1.95 -10.76
N ILE A 68 -11.20 2.16 -10.60
CA ILE A 68 -12.18 1.07 -10.54
C ILE A 68 -12.31 0.38 -11.90
N GLU A 69 -12.23 1.11 -13.00
CA GLU A 69 -12.19 0.53 -14.35
C GLU A 69 -10.97 -0.38 -14.54
N THR A 70 -9.79 0.03 -14.03
CA THR A 70 -8.58 -0.81 -14.03
C THR A 70 -8.76 -2.07 -13.19
N VAL A 71 -9.38 -1.96 -12.00
CA VAL A 71 -9.70 -3.14 -11.15
C VAL A 71 -10.57 -4.16 -11.91
N ILE A 72 -11.58 -3.68 -12.65
CA ILE A 72 -12.44 -4.55 -13.46
C ILE A 72 -11.63 -5.22 -14.58
N ASP A 73 -10.73 -4.47 -15.22
CA ASP A 73 -9.89 -5.00 -16.29
C ASP A 73 -8.97 -6.12 -15.78
N ASP A 74 -8.29 -5.88 -14.67
CA ASP A 74 -7.41 -6.87 -14.05
C ASP A 74 -8.18 -8.09 -13.55
N HIS A 75 -9.32 -7.89 -12.91
CA HIS A 75 -10.19 -8.97 -12.47
C HIS A 75 -10.66 -9.85 -13.64
N LYS A 76 -11.05 -9.24 -14.78
CA LYS A 76 -11.50 -10.01 -15.99
C LYS A 76 -10.36 -10.71 -16.71
N THR A 77 -9.17 -10.15 -16.68
CA THR A 77 -8.00 -10.77 -17.32
C THR A 77 -7.32 -11.81 -16.43
N GLY A 78 -7.77 -11.94 -15.19
CA GLY A 78 -7.17 -12.82 -14.18
C GLY A 78 -5.78 -12.37 -13.73
N LYS A 79 -5.38 -11.13 -14.03
CA LYS A 79 -4.13 -10.57 -13.52
C LYS A 79 -4.23 -10.33 -12.04
N SER A 80 -3.34 -10.92 -11.28
CA SER A 80 -3.31 -10.83 -9.83
C SER A 80 -1.91 -10.51 -9.35
N LEU A 81 -1.82 -9.71 -8.31
CA LEU A 81 -0.55 -9.50 -7.61
C LEU A 81 0.00 -10.80 -7.00
N ALA A 82 -0.89 -11.77 -6.72
CA ALA A 82 -0.49 -13.10 -6.27
C ALA A 82 0.33 -13.89 -7.31
N ASP A 83 0.28 -13.49 -8.59
CA ASP A 83 1.08 -14.09 -9.67
C ASP A 83 2.50 -13.51 -9.74
N ASP A 84 2.77 -12.44 -9.00
CA ASP A 84 4.12 -11.88 -8.85
C ASP A 84 4.90 -12.70 -7.81
N PRO A 85 5.97 -13.41 -8.22
CA PRO A 85 6.71 -14.29 -7.31
C PRO A 85 7.37 -13.52 -6.17
N THR A 86 7.78 -12.26 -6.38
CA THR A 86 8.41 -11.44 -5.34
C THR A 86 7.40 -10.93 -4.33
N PHE A 87 6.18 -10.62 -4.77
CA PHE A 87 5.07 -10.32 -3.86
C PHE A 87 4.62 -11.57 -3.10
N ALA A 88 4.51 -12.71 -3.77
CA ALA A 88 4.10 -13.97 -3.13
C ALA A 88 5.06 -14.37 -1.99
N GLU A 89 6.36 -14.11 -2.15
CA GLU A 89 7.35 -14.30 -1.09
C GLU A 89 7.09 -13.35 0.08
N ALA A 90 6.88 -12.06 -0.18
CA ALA A 90 6.57 -11.06 0.84
C ALA A 90 5.25 -11.35 1.57
N ALA A 91 4.25 -11.86 0.85
CA ALA A 91 2.92 -12.14 1.38
C ALA A 91 2.80 -13.51 2.08
N THR A 92 3.90 -14.24 2.27
CA THR A 92 3.88 -15.55 2.94
C THR A 92 3.34 -15.41 4.38
N PRO A 93 2.32 -16.21 4.77
CA PRO A 93 1.72 -16.11 6.09
C PRO A 93 2.72 -16.30 7.23
N LYS A 94 2.72 -15.38 8.18
CA LYS A 94 3.59 -15.43 9.36
C LYS A 94 2.90 -16.11 10.55
N LYS A 95 3.72 -16.63 11.45
CA LYS A 95 3.24 -17.29 12.67
C LYS A 95 2.70 -16.31 13.72
N SER A 96 3.09 -15.05 13.67
CA SER A 96 2.66 -14.04 14.64
C SER A 96 1.59 -13.13 14.02
N PRO A 97 0.39 -13.04 14.60
CA PRO A 97 -0.63 -12.13 14.09
C PRO A 97 -0.21 -10.68 14.32
N ALA A 98 -0.33 -9.88 13.28
CA ALA A 98 -0.23 -8.42 13.34
C ALA A 98 -1.63 -7.81 13.36
N VAL A 99 -1.77 -6.60 13.88
CA VAL A 99 -3.03 -5.84 13.82
C VAL A 99 -3.34 -5.47 12.37
N ALA A 100 -2.29 -5.12 11.62
CA ALA A 100 -2.34 -4.92 10.18
C ALA A 100 -0.97 -5.21 9.59
N THR A 101 -0.94 -5.66 8.34
CA THR A 101 0.29 -5.77 7.54
C THR A 101 0.19 -4.82 6.36
N VAL A 102 1.20 -3.99 6.17
CA VAL A 102 1.34 -3.10 5.02
C VAL A 102 2.37 -3.68 4.08
N TYR A 103 1.99 -3.82 2.82
CA TYR A 103 2.91 -4.19 1.74
C TYR A 103 3.20 -2.96 0.91
N ALA A 104 4.47 -2.70 0.65
CA ALA A 104 4.91 -1.56 -0.15
C ALA A 104 5.99 -2.01 -1.16
N HIS A 105 5.90 -1.45 -2.36
CA HIS A 105 6.90 -1.57 -3.40
C HIS A 105 7.15 -0.18 -3.98
N LEU A 106 8.39 0.27 -3.98
CA LEU A 106 8.78 1.55 -4.56
C LEU A 106 9.91 1.29 -5.56
N GLU A 107 9.57 1.42 -6.83
CA GLU A 107 10.51 1.18 -7.92
C GLU A 107 11.79 1.98 -7.73
N GLY A 108 12.94 1.33 -7.92
CA GLY A 108 14.27 1.92 -7.70
C GLY A 108 14.65 2.12 -6.23
N MET A 109 13.70 2.22 -5.31
CA MET A 109 14.00 2.48 -3.89
C MET A 109 14.05 1.19 -3.07
N MET A 110 13.02 0.36 -3.17
CA MET A 110 12.94 -0.90 -2.45
C MET A 110 12.07 -1.90 -3.17
N GLY A 111 12.40 -3.20 -3.06
CA GLY A 111 11.55 -4.31 -3.46
C GLY A 111 10.30 -4.43 -2.61
N TRP A 112 9.55 -5.52 -2.81
CA TRP A 112 8.40 -5.78 -1.95
C TRP A 112 8.82 -5.86 -0.49
N THR A 113 8.25 -4.98 0.30
CA THR A 113 8.52 -4.87 1.73
C THR A 113 7.22 -5.04 2.48
N GLU A 114 7.22 -5.89 3.48
CA GLU A 114 6.13 -6.08 4.41
C GLU A 114 6.43 -5.39 5.74
N PHE A 115 5.44 -4.72 6.31
CA PHE A 115 5.51 -4.07 7.61
C PHE A 115 4.36 -4.55 8.48
N ASP A 116 4.66 -5.27 9.54
CA ASP A 116 3.69 -5.65 10.54
C ASP A 116 3.51 -4.51 11.54
N MET A 117 2.29 -4.00 11.61
CA MET A 117 1.91 -2.98 12.59
C MET A 117 1.63 -3.63 13.94
N LYS A 118 2.28 -3.11 14.96
CA LYS A 118 2.08 -3.53 16.35
C LYS A 118 1.70 -2.32 17.20
N LEU A 119 0.64 -2.49 17.98
CA LEU A 119 0.13 -1.47 18.91
C LEU A 119 0.63 -1.76 20.31
N ARG A 120 1.09 -0.74 20.99
CA ARG A 120 1.40 -0.70 22.42
C ARG A 120 0.62 0.47 23.02
N ASP A 121 0.58 0.55 24.34
CA ASP A 121 -0.25 1.52 25.05
C ASP A 121 0.05 2.97 24.63
N ASP A 122 1.30 3.29 24.35
CA ASP A 122 1.82 4.64 24.11
C ASP A 122 2.47 4.82 22.73
N PHE A 123 2.64 3.77 21.93
CA PHE A 123 3.24 3.91 20.61
C PHE A 123 2.78 2.84 19.61
N ILE A 124 2.89 3.21 18.35
CA ILE A 124 2.69 2.33 17.20
C ILE A 124 4.06 2.11 16.56
N TYR A 125 4.43 0.85 16.34
CA TYR A 125 5.66 0.57 15.62
C TYR A 125 5.43 -0.46 14.52
N PHE A 126 6.28 -0.36 13.51
CA PHE A 126 6.28 -1.25 12.37
C PHE A 126 7.58 -2.05 12.37
N THR A 127 7.45 -3.35 12.20
CA THR A 127 8.59 -4.25 11.97
C THR A 127 8.36 -4.97 10.67
N GLY A 128 9.38 -5.05 9.82
CA GLY A 128 9.19 -5.64 8.50
C GLY A 128 10.44 -6.24 7.89
N VAL A 129 10.25 -6.86 6.74
CA VAL A 129 11.32 -7.44 5.93
C VAL A 129 11.19 -6.91 4.52
N CYS A 130 12.28 -6.44 3.95
CA CYS A 130 12.38 -6.06 2.55
C CYS A 130 12.89 -7.27 1.76
N HIS A 131 12.08 -7.71 0.79
CA HIS A 131 12.42 -8.79 -0.12
C HIS A 131 13.08 -8.20 -1.35
N GLU A 132 14.40 -8.28 -1.39
CA GLU A 132 15.23 -7.80 -2.49
C GLU A 132 15.78 -8.97 -3.28
N THR A 133 15.78 -8.85 -4.61
CA THR A 133 16.54 -9.76 -5.46
C THR A 133 17.92 -9.19 -5.69
N ASP A 134 18.94 -10.06 -5.70
CA ASP A 134 20.34 -9.65 -5.93
C ASP A 134 20.56 -8.99 -7.33
N THR A 135 19.58 -9.10 -8.20
CA THR A 135 19.58 -8.52 -9.55
C THR A 135 19.04 -7.10 -9.63
N CYS A 136 18.38 -6.61 -8.57
CA CYS A 136 17.80 -5.27 -8.55
C CYS A 136 18.74 -4.30 -7.83
N PHE A 137 19.11 -3.21 -8.53
CA PHE A 137 19.86 -2.13 -7.94
C PHE A 137 18.88 -1.14 -7.29
N THR A 138 18.54 -1.39 -6.02
CA THR A 138 17.67 -0.55 -5.23
C THR A 138 18.44 0.19 -4.15
N PHE A 139 17.87 1.31 -3.65
CA PHE A 139 18.46 2.04 -2.53
C PHE A 139 18.60 1.16 -1.28
N MET A 140 17.60 0.33 -1.01
CA MET A 140 17.65 -0.59 0.13
C MET A 140 18.75 -1.64 -0.02
N ASN A 141 19.02 -2.11 -1.24
CA ASN A 141 20.12 -3.04 -1.49
C ASN A 141 21.49 -2.39 -1.25
N VAL A 142 21.65 -1.12 -1.64
CA VAL A 142 22.86 -0.33 -1.32
C VAL A 142 23.02 -0.15 0.19
N LEU A 143 21.95 0.16 0.90
CA LEU A 143 21.98 0.31 2.37
C LEU A 143 22.33 -1.02 3.08
N ARG A 144 21.85 -2.13 2.57
CA ARG A 144 22.10 -3.47 3.13
C ARG A 144 23.59 -3.87 3.07
N GLN A 145 24.34 -3.30 2.14
CA GLN A 145 25.79 -3.52 1.97
C GLN A 145 26.63 -2.66 2.91
N GLN A 146 26.00 -1.67 3.59
CA GLN A 146 26.69 -0.82 4.54
C GLN A 146 26.86 -1.50 5.90
N GLU A 147 27.92 -1.15 6.60
CA GLU A 147 28.12 -1.61 7.98
C GLU A 147 27.29 -0.78 8.97
N SER A 148 26.94 -1.40 10.09
CA SER A 148 26.23 -0.72 11.16
C SER A 148 27.15 0.33 11.81
N VAL A 149 26.65 1.57 11.95
CA VAL A 149 27.37 2.67 12.59
C VAL A 149 26.76 2.96 13.96
N GLU A 150 27.58 2.88 15.00
CA GLU A 150 27.21 3.21 16.36
C GLU A 150 27.10 4.73 16.58
N GLY A 151 26.48 5.09 17.68
CA GLY A 151 26.34 6.48 18.12
C GLY A 151 24.98 7.09 17.72
N PHE A 152 24.52 7.99 18.53
CA PHE A 152 23.31 8.78 18.34
C PHE A 152 23.62 10.26 18.49
N PRO A 153 23.39 11.08 17.45
CA PRO A 153 23.71 12.51 17.48
C PRO A 153 22.64 13.34 18.24
N GLY A 154 22.06 12.80 19.32
CA GLY A 154 20.97 13.41 20.04
C GLY A 154 21.24 14.84 20.48
N GLU A 155 22.51 15.16 20.83
CA GLU A 155 22.94 16.49 21.19
C GLU A 155 22.90 17.50 20.04
N ALA A 156 22.98 17.04 18.81
CA ALA A 156 22.91 17.88 17.62
C ALA A 156 21.47 18.11 17.11
N LEU A 157 20.48 17.40 17.67
CA LEU A 157 19.09 17.51 17.23
C LEU A 157 18.37 18.62 18.00
N PRO A 158 17.68 19.55 17.30
CA PRO A 158 16.86 20.56 17.97
C PRO A 158 15.67 19.90 18.68
N SER A 159 15.26 20.46 19.83
CA SER A 159 14.11 19.96 20.59
C SER A 159 12.77 20.03 19.84
N THR A 160 12.72 20.77 18.73
CA THR A 160 11.56 20.91 17.83
C THR A 160 11.54 19.89 16.70
N ALA A 161 12.55 19.01 16.60
CA ALA A 161 12.58 17.99 15.58
C ALA A 161 11.44 16.99 15.82
N PHE A 162 10.54 16.83 14.84
CA PHE A 162 9.45 15.84 14.87
C PHE A 162 9.76 14.59 14.05
N TYR A 163 10.78 14.65 13.20
CA TYR A 163 11.23 13.55 12.37
C TYR A 163 12.74 13.66 12.11
N PHE A 164 13.42 12.55 12.17
CA PHE A 164 14.81 12.44 11.70
C PHE A 164 15.11 11.01 11.26
N THR A 165 16.08 10.85 10.37
CA THR A 165 16.65 9.54 9.99
C THR A 165 18.14 9.53 10.28
N LYS A 166 18.63 8.38 10.68
CA LYS A 166 20.07 8.09 10.80
C LYS A 166 20.41 6.93 9.89
N GLN A 167 21.37 7.13 9.02
CA GLN A 167 21.89 6.10 8.13
C GLN A 167 23.38 5.97 8.32
N GLY A 168 23.87 4.75 8.55
CA GLY A 168 25.30 4.46 8.49
C GLY A 168 25.72 4.32 7.03
N VAL A 169 26.75 5.07 6.62
CA VAL A 169 27.34 4.96 5.29
C VAL A 169 28.83 4.70 5.47
N THR A 170 29.26 3.50 5.10
CA THR A 170 30.66 3.06 5.16
C THR A 170 31.29 3.03 3.77
N ASP A 171 30.49 2.78 2.74
CA ASP A 171 30.90 2.84 1.34
C ASP A 171 30.14 3.95 0.58
N TRP A 172 30.77 5.11 0.50
CA TRP A 172 30.25 6.26 -0.22
C TRP A 172 30.22 6.05 -1.75
N ALA A 173 31.11 5.23 -2.30
CA ALA A 173 31.16 4.99 -3.73
C ALA A 173 29.91 4.27 -4.24
N SER A 174 29.42 3.28 -3.50
CA SER A 174 28.18 2.57 -3.85
C SER A 174 26.95 3.47 -3.71
N LEU A 175 26.92 4.36 -2.71
CA LEU A 175 25.82 5.30 -2.54
C LEU A 175 25.79 6.37 -3.65
N LEU A 176 26.95 6.90 -4.06
CA LEU A 176 27.04 7.89 -5.14
C LEU A 176 26.67 7.28 -6.49
N SER A 177 27.11 6.05 -6.77
CA SER A 177 26.75 5.37 -8.02
C SER A 177 25.26 5.07 -8.13
N TYR A 178 24.56 4.90 -7.01
CA TYR A 178 23.10 4.83 -7.01
C TYR A 178 22.46 6.17 -7.42
N GLY A 179 22.98 7.29 -6.89
CA GLY A 179 22.50 8.64 -7.26
C GLY A 179 22.67 8.93 -8.78
N ASP A 180 23.82 8.64 -9.32
CA ASP A 180 24.13 8.85 -10.74
C ASP A 180 23.20 8.06 -11.68
N MET A 181 22.79 6.85 -11.31
CA MET A 181 21.87 6.05 -12.12
C MET A 181 20.42 6.56 -12.07
N GLN A 182 20.00 7.21 -11.00
CA GLN A 182 18.66 7.82 -10.92
C GLN A 182 18.53 9.11 -11.75
N GLU A 183 19.63 9.82 -12.01
CA GLU A 183 19.62 11.03 -12.84
C GLU A 183 19.61 10.72 -14.36
N THR A 184 19.96 9.50 -14.75
CA THR A 184 20.07 9.09 -16.18
C THR A 184 18.86 8.29 -16.69
N GLY A 185 17.88 7.99 -15.91
CA GLY A 185 16.64 7.26 -16.24
C GLY A 185 15.42 8.14 -16.22
#